data_40228fa71e89264196f84c7e71fa2443
#
_entry.id   40228fa71e89264196f84c7e71fa2443
#
_cell.length_a   1.000
_cell.length_b   1.000
_cell.length_c   1.000
_cell.angle_alpha   90.00
_cell.angle_beta   90.00
_cell.angle_gamma   90.00
#
_symmetry.space_group_name_H-M   'P 1'
#
loop_
_entity.id
_entity.type
_entity.pdbx_description
1 polymer ?
#
loop_
_entity_poly.entity_id
_entity_poly.type
_entity_poly.pdbx_seq_one_letter_code
_entity_poly.pdbx_strand_id
1 'polypeptide(L)'
;MADDPVWCVVMFDLPVATKKQRKEATRFRHLLLDEGFWMAQYSVYVRYSPTVAGERRRASAIRNNLPRGGEVRILYVTDREWSHALCFRNEEPVEAEPEPQQLVIF
;
A
#
# COMPACT_ATOMS: atom_id res chain seq x y z
N MET A 1 -16.56 -11.25 4.06
CA MET A 1 -17.77 -10.43 4.06
C MET A 1 -17.43 -9.02 3.65
N ALA A 2 -18.41 -8.33 3.04
CA ALA A 2 -18.15 -7.00 2.49
C ALA A 2 -17.74 -5.98 3.53
N ASP A 3 -18.12 -6.20 4.79
CA ASP A 3 -17.82 -5.26 5.88
C ASP A 3 -16.55 -5.60 6.66
N ASP A 4 -15.88 -6.67 6.29
CA ASP A 4 -14.65 -7.03 6.98
C ASP A 4 -13.53 -6.05 6.64
N PRO A 5 -12.68 -5.70 7.62
CA PRO A 5 -11.53 -4.84 7.34
C PRO A 5 -10.55 -5.50 6.37
N VAL A 6 -9.99 -4.71 5.50
CA VAL A 6 -9.01 -5.18 4.53
C VAL A 6 -7.81 -4.26 4.50
N TRP A 7 -6.71 -4.82 4.04
CA TRP A 7 -5.51 -4.06 3.72
C TRP A 7 -5.30 -4.08 2.23
N CYS A 8 -5.13 -2.91 1.65
CA CYS A 8 -4.74 -2.79 0.25
C CYS A 8 -3.22 -2.72 0.21
N VAL A 9 -2.61 -3.63 -0.53
CA VAL A 9 -1.16 -3.72 -0.62
C VAL A 9 -0.77 -3.39 -2.07
N VAL A 10 0.07 -2.37 -2.24
CA VAL A 10 0.58 -1.98 -3.54
C VAL A 10 2.07 -2.26 -3.56
N MET A 11 2.47 -3.15 -4.45
CA MET A 11 3.87 -3.53 -4.62
C MET A 11 4.30 -3.11 -6.01
N PHE A 12 5.51 -2.59 -6.13
CA PHE A 12 5.94 -2.11 -7.44
C PHE A 12 7.44 -2.25 -7.61
N ASP A 13 7.82 -2.39 -8.87
CA ASP A 13 9.20 -2.43 -9.30
C ASP A 13 9.31 -1.48 -10.47
N LEU A 14 9.84 -0.29 -10.23
CA LEU A 14 9.87 0.78 -11.21
C LEU A 14 11.29 1.06 -11.65
N PRO A 15 11.50 1.36 -12.94
CA PRO A 15 12.83 1.69 -13.42
C PRO A 15 13.30 3.02 -12.83
N VAL A 16 14.60 3.09 -12.50
CA VAL A 16 15.20 4.28 -11.89
C VAL A 16 16.54 4.61 -12.53
N ALA A 17 16.78 4.12 -13.74
CA ALA A 17 18.06 4.32 -14.42
C ALA A 17 18.23 5.75 -14.91
N THR A 18 17.17 6.40 -15.36
CA THR A 18 17.26 7.75 -15.89
C THR A 18 16.64 8.74 -14.91
N LYS A 19 16.97 10.01 -15.08
CA LYS A 19 16.39 11.08 -14.27
C LYS A 19 14.87 11.11 -14.43
N LYS A 20 14.38 10.93 -15.64
CA LYS A 20 12.94 10.93 -15.92
C LYS A 20 12.27 9.76 -15.22
N GLN A 21 12.87 8.58 -15.23
CA GLN A 21 12.33 7.41 -14.55
C GLN A 21 12.26 7.64 -13.04
N ARG A 22 13.31 8.21 -12.45
CA ARG A 22 13.33 8.50 -11.02
C ARG A 22 12.23 9.50 -10.66
N LYS A 23 12.01 10.49 -11.52
CA LYS A 23 10.95 11.47 -11.29
C LYS A 23 9.57 10.81 -11.32
N GLU A 24 9.36 9.89 -12.28
CA GLU A 24 8.09 9.15 -12.36
C GLU A 24 7.88 8.26 -11.14
N ALA A 25 8.93 7.59 -10.68
CA ALA A 25 8.83 6.76 -9.48
C ALA A 25 8.47 7.60 -8.26
N THR A 26 9.10 8.76 -8.12
CA THR A 26 8.80 9.67 -7.01
C THR A 26 7.36 10.17 -7.08
N ARG A 27 6.89 10.52 -8.27
CA ARG A 27 5.51 10.96 -8.47
C ARG A 27 4.54 9.87 -8.04
N PHE A 28 4.82 8.62 -8.40
CA PHE A 28 3.94 7.51 -8.05
C PHE A 28 3.90 7.30 -6.53
N ARG A 29 5.06 7.38 -5.86
CA ARG A 29 5.08 7.28 -4.40
C ARG A 29 4.25 8.37 -3.75
N HIS A 30 4.35 9.60 -4.25
CA HIS A 30 3.56 10.71 -3.73
C HIS A 30 2.07 10.48 -3.95
N LEU A 31 1.70 9.92 -5.09
CA LEU A 31 0.31 9.57 -5.35
C LEU A 31 -0.21 8.60 -4.28
N LEU A 32 0.57 7.57 -3.97
CA LEU A 32 0.16 6.60 -2.96
C LEU A 32 0.00 7.26 -1.59
N LEU A 33 0.95 8.12 -1.20
CA LEU A 33 0.83 8.84 0.07
C LEU A 33 -0.41 9.72 0.08
N ASP A 34 -0.71 10.40 -1.02
CA ASP A 34 -1.90 11.24 -1.11
C ASP A 34 -3.19 10.42 -1.03
N GLU A 35 -3.15 9.17 -1.46
CA GLU A 35 -4.31 8.27 -1.37
C GLU A 35 -4.41 7.59 0.01
N GLY A 36 -3.55 7.96 0.94
CA GLY A 36 -3.63 7.46 2.31
C GLY A 36 -2.82 6.20 2.57
N PHE A 37 -1.95 5.81 1.66
CA PHE A 37 -1.05 4.70 1.88
C PHE A 37 0.17 5.14 2.67
N TRP A 38 0.85 4.19 3.29
CA TRP A 38 2.16 4.44 3.87
C TRP A 38 3.08 3.27 3.54
N MET A 39 4.37 3.51 3.64
CA MET A 39 5.37 2.53 3.26
C MET A 39 5.54 1.49 4.37
N ALA A 40 5.18 0.24 4.07
CA ALA A 40 5.42 -0.87 4.98
C ALA A 40 6.83 -1.42 4.79
N GLN A 41 7.26 -1.49 3.53
CA GLN A 41 8.60 -1.90 3.14
C GLN A 41 8.95 -1.12 1.90
N TYR A 42 10.23 -1.15 1.54
CA TYR A 42 10.67 -0.46 0.33
C TYR A 42 9.89 -0.97 -0.88
N SER A 43 9.23 -0.06 -1.59
CA SER A 43 8.39 -0.36 -2.75
C SER A 43 7.15 -1.20 -2.41
N VAL A 44 6.77 -1.26 -1.13
CA VAL A 44 5.54 -1.89 -0.69
C VAL A 44 4.77 -0.91 0.18
N TYR A 45 3.65 -0.45 -0.33
CA TYR A 45 2.81 0.53 0.36
C TYR A 45 1.47 -0.11 0.72
N VAL A 46 0.95 0.24 1.86
CA VAL A 46 -0.28 -0.38 2.37
C VAL A 46 -1.25 0.67 2.86
N ARG A 47 -2.52 0.32 2.83
CA ARG A 47 -3.58 1.15 3.36
C ARG A 47 -4.63 0.25 4.00
N TYR A 48 -4.96 0.57 5.25
CA TYR A 48 -6.02 -0.11 5.97
C TYR A 48 -7.37 0.49 5.58
N SER A 49 -8.36 -0.37 5.39
CA SER A 49 -9.73 0.08 5.15
C SER A 49 -10.68 -0.74 6.02
N PRO A 50 -11.53 -0.07 6.82
CA PRO A 50 -12.49 -0.83 7.67
C PRO A 50 -13.49 -1.63 6.86
N THR A 51 -13.73 -1.25 5.60
CA THR A 51 -14.61 -1.99 4.69
C THR A 51 -14.02 -1.97 3.30
N VAL A 52 -14.56 -2.79 2.40
CA VAL A 52 -14.11 -2.76 1.01
C VAL A 52 -14.78 -1.63 0.21
N ALA A 53 -15.72 -0.92 0.83
CA ALA A 53 -16.39 0.17 0.14
C ALA A 53 -15.40 1.27 -0.23
N GLY A 54 -15.46 1.73 -1.46
CA GLY A 54 -14.56 2.79 -1.93
C GLY A 54 -13.23 2.29 -2.43
N GLU A 55 -12.88 1.02 -2.20
CA GLU A 55 -11.57 0.51 -2.62
C GLU A 55 -11.48 0.40 -4.14
N ARG A 56 -12.59 0.12 -4.80
CA ARG A 56 -12.59 0.07 -6.27
C ARG A 56 -12.24 1.42 -6.87
N ARG A 57 -12.78 2.50 -6.31
CA ARG A 57 -12.49 3.86 -6.78
C ARG A 57 -11.03 4.20 -6.56
N ARG A 58 -10.48 3.79 -5.42
CA ARG A 58 -9.08 4.04 -5.11
C ARG A 58 -8.16 3.27 -6.04
N ALA A 59 -8.48 2.01 -6.31
CA ALA A 59 -7.71 1.21 -7.26
C ALA A 59 -7.76 1.83 -8.66
N SER A 60 -8.90 2.39 -9.04
CA SER A 60 -9.03 3.08 -10.33
C SER A 60 -8.17 4.33 -10.38
N ALA A 61 -8.08 5.08 -9.27
CA ALA A 61 -7.22 6.26 -9.22
C ALA A 61 -5.76 5.87 -9.42
N ILE A 62 -5.32 4.79 -8.81
CA ILE A 62 -3.95 4.30 -9.00
C ILE A 62 -3.77 3.85 -10.45
N ARG A 63 -4.71 3.07 -10.97
CA ARG A 63 -4.64 2.55 -12.34
C ARG A 63 -4.53 3.67 -13.37
N ASN A 64 -5.25 4.75 -13.15
CA ASN A 64 -5.26 5.87 -14.09
C ASN A 64 -4.01 6.74 -13.99
N ASN A 65 -3.12 6.46 -13.05
CA ASN A 65 -1.93 7.26 -12.83
C ASN A 65 -0.66 6.42 -12.75
N LEU A 66 -0.66 5.26 -13.38
CA LEU A 66 0.49 4.37 -13.35
C LEU A 66 1.69 5.03 -14.03
N PRO A 67 2.90 4.80 -13.51
CA PRO A 67 4.10 5.26 -14.18
C PRO A 67 4.38 4.43 -15.42
N ARG A 68 5.20 4.95 -16.29
CA ARG A 68 5.63 4.22 -17.48
C ARG A 68 6.69 3.20 -17.11
N GLY A 69 6.54 2.01 -17.65
CA GLY A 69 7.50 0.93 -17.43
C GLY A 69 7.34 0.33 -16.05
N GLY A 70 8.08 -0.74 -15.81
CA GLY A 70 8.02 -1.41 -14.53
C GLY A 70 6.75 -2.21 -14.34
N GLU A 71 6.51 -2.59 -13.10
CA GLU A 71 5.39 -3.42 -12.75
C GLU A 71 4.76 -2.89 -11.46
N VAL A 72 3.42 -2.88 -11.41
CA VAL A 72 2.68 -2.50 -10.21
C VAL A 72 1.66 -3.59 -9.93
N ARG A 73 1.60 -4.03 -8.69
CA ARG A 73 0.67 -5.06 -8.27
C ARG A 73 -0.15 -4.56 -7.10
N ILE A 74 -1.46 -4.69 -7.21
CA ILE A 74 -2.39 -4.29 -6.15
C ILE A 74 -3.12 -5.54 -5.71
N LEU A 75 -3.10 -5.80 -4.41
CA LEU A 75 -3.86 -6.91 -3.87
C LEU A 75 -4.50 -6.50 -2.55
N TYR A 76 -5.53 -7.24 -2.17
CA TYR A 76 -6.23 -7.02 -0.93
C TYR A 76 -6.10 -8.26 -0.07
N VAL A 77 -5.80 -8.05 1.21
CA VAL A 77 -5.80 -9.13 2.19
C VAL A 77 -6.68 -8.69 3.34
N THR A 78 -7.28 -9.65 4.02
CA THR A 78 -8.07 -9.33 5.20
C THR A 78 -7.16 -8.88 6.32
N ASP A 79 -7.70 -8.10 7.26
CA ASP A 79 -6.94 -7.70 8.43
C ASP A 79 -6.47 -8.94 9.21
N ARG A 80 -7.28 -9.98 9.20
CA ARG A 80 -6.92 -11.24 9.84
C ARG A 80 -5.67 -11.85 9.21
N GLU A 81 -5.62 -11.90 7.87
CA GLU A 81 -4.46 -12.43 7.17
C GLU A 81 -3.24 -11.57 7.40
N TRP A 82 -3.41 -10.26 7.34
CA TRP A 82 -2.32 -9.32 7.54
C TRP A 82 -1.72 -9.46 8.93
N SER A 83 -2.58 -9.58 9.96
CA SER A 83 -2.11 -9.66 11.35
C SER A 83 -1.39 -10.97 11.66
N HIS A 84 -1.58 -11.99 10.82
CA HIS A 84 -0.87 -13.27 10.99
C HIS A 84 0.41 -13.36 10.16
N ALA A 85 0.79 -12.30 9.48
CA ALA A 85 2.04 -12.29 8.73
C ALA A 85 3.22 -12.47 9.67
N LEU A 86 4.20 -13.23 9.21
CA LEU A 86 5.44 -13.40 9.97
C LEU A 86 6.40 -12.31 9.52
N CYS A 87 6.78 -11.44 10.42
CA CYS A 87 7.62 -10.29 10.12
C CYS A 87 8.91 -10.34 10.92
N PHE A 88 10.00 -10.00 10.29
CA PHE A 88 11.31 -9.99 10.93
C PHE A 88 12.02 -8.68 10.60
N ARG A 89 12.70 -8.13 11.58
CA ARG A 89 13.52 -6.94 11.40
C ARG A 89 14.87 -7.19 12.04
N ASN A 90 15.92 -7.11 11.22
CA ASN A 90 17.26 -7.45 11.70
C ASN A 90 17.28 -8.85 12.31
N GLU A 91 16.61 -9.81 11.64
CA GLU A 91 16.52 -11.21 12.02
C GLU A 91 15.71 -11.49 13.30
N GLU A 92 15.10 -10.44 13.87
CA GLU A 92 14.26 -10.60 15.05
C GLU A 92 12.79 -10.53 14.65
N PRO A 93 11.92 -11.37 15.20
CA PRO A 93 10.49 -11.30 14.87
C PRO A 93 9.87 -10.01 15.37
N VAL A 94 8.96 -9.46 14.57
CA VAL A 94 8.18 -8.29 14.95
C VAL A 94 6.74 -8.53 14.53
N GLU A 95 5.83 -7.77 15.12
CA GLU A 95 4.43 -7.86 14.75
C GLU A 95 4.17 -7.09 13.46
N ALA A 96 3.20 -7.57 12.67
CA ALA A 96 2.73 -6.84 11.50
C ALA A 96 2.10 -5.52 11.97
N GLU A 97 2.00 -4.57 11.04
CA GLU A 97 1.40 -3.28 11.34
C GLU A 97 -0.02 -3.49 11.89
N PRO A 98 -0.34 -2.94 13.05
CA PRO A 98 -1.68 -3.06 13.60
C PRO A 98 -2.65 -2.14 12.87
N GLU A 99 -3.94 -2.43 12.97
CA GLU A 99 -4.92 -1.53 12.39
C GLU A 99 -4.79 -0.16 13.04
N PRO A 100 -4.94 0.91 12.24
CA PRO A 100 -4.83 2.27 12.78
C PRO A 100 -5.93 2.54 13.79
N GLN A 101 -5.60 3.29 14.86
CA GLN A 101 -6.59 3.69 15.83
C GLN A 101 -7.47 4.79 15.25
N GLN A 102 -8.67 4.74 15.61
CA GLN A 102 -9.61 5.75 15.21
C GLN A 102 -9.22 7.09 15.70
N LEU A 103 -9.21 7.60 15.78
CA LEU A 103 -8.94 8.57 16.34
C LEU A 103 -8.99 9.50 16.62
N VAL A 104 -8.63 9.25 16.82
CA VAL A 104 -8.44 9.91 17.35
C VAL A 104 -8.64 11.19 17.29
N ILE A 105 -9.01 11.37 17.00
CA ILE A 105 -9.25 12.26 16.87
C ILE A 105 -9.57 13.11 17.32
N PHE A 106 -9.39 13.26 17.41
CA PHE A 106 -9.79 14.06 17.85
C PHE A 106 -9.48 14.91 17.87
#